data_d5fb12a15b8037ab180947b4bac37876
#
_entry.id   d5fb12a15b8037ab180947b4bac37876
#
_cell.length_a   1.000
_cell.length_b   1.000
_cell.length_c   1.000
_cell.angle_alpha   90.00
_cell.angle_beta   90.00
_cell.angle_gamma   90.00
#
_symmetry.space_group_name_H-M   'P 1'
#
loop_
_entity.id
_entity.type
_entity.pdbx_description
1 polymer ?
#
loop_
_entity_poly.entity_id
_entity_poly.type
_entity_poly.pdbx_seq_one_letter_code
_entity_poly.pdbx_strand_id
1 'polypeptide(L)'
;MRSTNPRHRADPLYIVGSFSEHRFVIGQLAKRAILGRYRGTVLGLLWSLVTPLILLGVYTFVFGTILEIRWVTQSGGNAEFAAILFSGMLIHGILAECLTQASTLIVTNPQYVKKVVFPLEALPWVTVISAFFQGVISTGILLVYLLISQGSIPWTAVLFPIPLFVLSFVCIAVGWLIAATAVYLKDIAQMMGLLSTVLFFMAPILYPKSVLPVEFQHLLYLNPLTYIIEEFRAVVLWGELPDWNGLGLYLLGAILIAWLSLAWFQKTRKGFADVL
;
A
#
# COMPACT_ATOMS: atom_id res chain seq x y z
N MET A 1 32.41 15.74 -3.37
CA MET A 1 32.12 14.78 -4.44
C MET A 1 32.44 13.38 -3.96
N ARG A 2 31.48 12.65 -3.40
CA ARG A 2 31.70 11.22 -3.05
C ARG A 2 31.46 10.39 -4.31
N SER A 3 32.48 9.71 -4.78
CA SER A 3 32.41 8.79 -5.93
C SER A 3 31.40 7.67 -5.57
N THR A 4 30.26 7.66 -6.23
CA THR A 4 29.28 6.60 -6.10
C THR A 4 29.84 5.35 -6.76
N ASN A 5 30.48 4.49 -5.97
CA ASN A 5 31.03 3.22 -6.41
C ASN A 5 29.90 2.35 -6.97
N PRO A 6 29.92 1.92 -8.22
CA PRO A 6 28.84 1.13 -8.84
C PRO A 6 28.59 -0.23 -8.14
N ARG A 7 29.51 -0.70 -7.31
CA ARG A 7 29.37 -1.95 -6.53
C ARG A 7 28.40 -1.85 -5.36
N HIS A 8 28.15 -0.66 -4.78
CA HIS A 8 27.18 -0.49 -3.68
C HIS A 8 25.71 -0.49 -4.13
N ARG A 9 25.43 -0.36 -5.42
CA ARG A 9 24.05 -0.28 -5.95
C ARG A 9 23.35 -1.63 -6.08
N ALA A 10 24.07 -2.73 -5.93
CA ALA A 10 23.52 -4.10 -5.97
C ALA A 10 23.37 -4.76 -4.58
N ASP A 11 23.63 -4.00 -3.50
CA ASP A 11 23.52 -4.48 -2.12
C ASP A 11 22.05 -4.40 -1.65
N PRO A 12 21.47 -5.46 -1.04
CA PRO A 12 20.15 -5.39 -0.42
C PRO A 12 20.01 -4.27 0.62
N LEU A 13 21.08 -3.95 1.33
CA LEU A 13 21.15 -2.83 2.29
C LEU A 13 20.94 -1.47 1.61
N TYR A 14 21.15 -1.38 0.30
CA TYR A 14 20.91 -0.14 -0.46
C TYR A 14 19.42 0.22 -0.55
N ILE A 15 18.48 -0.71 -0.29
CA ILE A 15 17.05 -0.40 -0.20
C ILE A 15 16.84 0.67 0.89
N VAL A 16 17.33 0.39 2.10
CA VAL A 16 17.26 1.33 3.22
C VAL A 16 18.21 2.52 3.00
N GLY A 17 19.37 2.25 2.40
CA GLY A 17 20.35 3.28 2.02
C GLY A 17 19.76 4.30 1.05
N SER A 18 18.99 3.88 0.05
CA SER A 18 18.34 4.77 -0.93
C SER A 18 17.34 5.73 -0.26
N PHE A 19 16.63 5.27 0.76
CA PHE A 19 15.75 6.12 1.56
C PHE A 19 16.53 7.08 2.44
N SER A 20 17.49 6.58 3.24
CA SER A 20 18.22 7.38 4.23
C SER A 20 19.10 8.45 3.58
N GLU A 21 19.75 8.14 2.46
CA GLU A 21 20.59 9.06 1.70
C GLU A 21 19.76 10.21 1.09
N HIS A 22 18.55 9.91 0.65
CA HIS A 22 17.68 10.88 -0.04
C HIS A 22 16.47 11.34 0.77
N ARG A 23 16.43 11.04 2.09
CA ARG A 23 15.28 11.32 2.98
C ARG A 23 14.75 12.75 2.91
N PHE A 24 15.63 13.74 2.77
CA PHE A 24 15.22 15.14 2.67
C PHE A 24 14.48 15.42 1.37
N VAL A 25 15.00 14.95 0.23
CA VAL A 25 14.37 15.09 -1.09
C VAL A 25 13.03 14.34 -1.12
N ILE A 26 13.03 13.10 -0.62
CA ILE A 26 11.83 12.27 -0.52
C ILE A 26 10.75 12.97 0.31
N GLY A 27 11.10 13.49 1.50
CA GLY A 27 10.17 14.19 2.37
C GLY A 27 9.56 15.44 1.75
N GLN A 28 10.38 16.27 1.06
CA GLN A 28 9.89 17.46 0.36
C GLN A 28 8.96 17.10 -0.81
N LEU A 29 9.32 16.09 -1.59
CA LEU A 29 8.51 15.65 -2.72
C LEU A 29 7.20 14.99 -2.24
N ALA A 30 7.24 14.16 -1.17
CA ALA A 30 6.07 13.55 -0.58
C ALA A 30 5.09 14.60 -0.04
N LYS A 31 5.60 15.59 0.70
CA LYS A 31 4.79 16.73 1.15
C LYS A 31 4.12 17.44 -0.03
N ARG A 32 4.89 17.71 -1.09
CA ARG A 32 4.36 18.32 -2.31
C ARG A 32 3.31 17.45 -3.00
N ALA A 33 3.52 16.14 -3.07
CA ALA A 33 2.59 15.20 -3.68
C ALA A 33 1.27 15.13 -2.89
N ILE A 34 1.34 15.03 -1.55
CA ILE A 34 0.17 15.00 -0.66
C ILE A 34 -0.63 16.30 -0.78
N LEU A 35 0.01 17.46 -0.63
CA LEU A 35 -0.66 18.76 -0.73
C LEU A 35 -1.14 19.04 -2.15
N GLY A 36 -0.39 18.62 -3.16
CA GLY A 36 -0.71 18.80 -4.57
C GLY A 36 -1.99 18.07 -5.00
N ARG A 37 -2.27 16.90 -4.39
CA ARG A 37 -3.48 16.10 -4.66
C ARG A 37 -4.78 16.88 -4.42
N TYR A 38 -4.77 17.75 -3.42
CA TYR A 38 -5.96 18.49 -2.98
C TYR A 38 -5.90 19.97 -3.34
N ARG A 39 -4.88 20.41 -4.07
CA ARG A 39 -4.69 21.80 -4.46
C ARG A 39 -5.79 22.22 -5.44
N GLY A 40 -6.46 23.36 -5.13
CA GLY A 40 -7.54 23.91 -5.95
C GLY A 40 -8.91 23.31 -5.66
N THR A 41 -9.04 22.36 -4.73
CA THR A 41 -10.34 21.87 -4.26
C THR A 41 -10.87 22.73 -3.10
N VAL A 42 -12.20 22.81 -2.95
CA VAL A 42 -12.86 23.66 -1.92
C VAL A 42 -12.49 23.17 -0.50
N LEU A 43 -12.50 21.86 -0.26
CA LEU A 43 -12.21 21.29 1.06
C LEU A 43 -10.70 21.05 1.30
N GLY A 44 -9.86 21.22 0.27
CA GLY A 44 -8.43 20.99 0.41
C GLY A 44 -8.09 19.63 1.04
N LEU A 45 -7.19 19.63 2.01
CA LEU A 45 -6.74 18.41 2.69
C LEU A 45 -7.85 17.65 3.47
N LEU A 46 -8.98 18.32 3.77
CA LEU A 46 -10.12 17.65 4.43
C LEU A 46 -10.67 16.48 3.58
N TRP A 47 -10.49 16.49 2.27
CA TRP A 47 -10.87 15.36 1.42
C TRP A 47 -10.19 14.05 1.84
N SER A 48 -8.99 14.09 2.42
CA SER A 48 -8.33 12.90 2.94
C SER A 48 -9.08 12.23 4.09
N LEU A 49 -9.90 12.99 4.83
CA LEU A 49 -10.79 12.49 5.90
C LEU A 49 -12.18 12.17 5.35
N VAL A 50 -12.73 13.07 4.52
CA VAL A 50 -14.12 12.97 4.03
C VAL A 50 -14.31 11.71 3.19
N THR A 51 -13.36 11.40 2.30
CA THR A 51 -13.46 10.25 1.40
C THR A 51 -13.59 8.91 2.17
N PRO A 52 -12.68 8.55 3.09
CA PRO A 52 -12.83 7.29 3.83
C PRO A 52 -14.03 7.28 4.78
N LEU A 53 -14.45 8.44 5.33
CA LEU A 53 -15.67 8.54 6.13
C LEU A 53 -16.93 8.21 5.32
N ILE A 54 -17.04 8.78 4.11
CA ILE A 54 -18.16 8.49 3.20
C ILE A 54 -18.16 7.01 2.85
N LEU A 55 -17.00 6.44 2.48
CA LEU A 55 -16.89 5.02 2.13
C LEU A 55 -17.30 4.12 3.29
N LEU A 56 -16.81 4.40 4.51
CA LEU A 56 -17.21 3.64 5.70
C LEU A 56 -18.71 3.75 5.96
N GLY A 57 -19.30 4.95 5.82
CA GLY A 57 -20.74 5.17 5.94
C GLY A 57 -21.55 4.38 4.90
N VAL A 58 -21.11 4.39 3.64
CA VAL A 58 -21.73 3.59 2.56
C VAL A 58 -21.64 2.11 2.87
N TYR A 59 -20.48 1.60 3.30
CA TYR A 59 -20.33 0.17 3.63
C TYR A 59 -21.21 -0.23 4.83
N THR A 60 -21.27 0.60 5.87
CA THR A 60 -22.13 0.36 7.02
C THR A 60 -23.60 0.32 6.58
N PHE A 61 -24.02 1.25 5.75
CA PHE A 61 -25.41 1.29 5.27
C PHE A 61 -25.75 0.13 4.32
N VAL A 62 -24.94 -0.09 3.31
CA VAL A 62 -25.26 -1.12 2.28
C VAL A 62 -25.14 -2.52 2.86
N PHE A 63 -24.01 -2.86 3.46
CA PHE A 63 -23.75 -4.23 3.94
C PHE A 63 -24.32 -4.49 5.33
N GLY A 64 -24.43 -3.46 6.16
CA GLY A 64 -25.00 -3.58 7.49
C GLY A 64 -26.53 -3.50 7.52
N THR A 65 -27.11 -2.53 6.79
CA THR A 65 -28.56 -2.24 6.88
C THR A 65 -29.35 -2.85 5.73
N ILE A 66 -28.86 -2.79 4.47
CA ILE A 66 -29.64 -3.28 3.31
C ILE A 66 -29.45 -4.78 3.10
N LEU A 67 -28.20 -5.24 3.08
CA LEU A 67 -27.90 -6.64 2.75
C LEU A 67 -27.88 -7.55 3.97
N GLU A 68 -27.82 -6.99 5.16
CA GLU A 68 -27.78 -7.72 6.47
C GLU A 68 -26.73 -8.86 6.46
N ILE A 69 -25.61 -8.66 5.72
CA ILE A 69 -24.59 -9.68 5.59
C ILE A 69 -23.91 -9.84 6.96
N ARG A 70 -24.01 -11.06 7.48
CA ARG A 70 -23.31 -11.44 8.71
C ARG A 70 -22.05 -12.20 8.37
N TRP A 71 -20.91 -11.62 8.70
CA TRP A 71 -19.67 -12.39 8.77
C TRP A 71 -19.77 -13.26 10.03
N VAL A 72 -19.45 -14.54 9.93
CA VAL A 72 -19.48 -15.43 11.08
C VAL A 72 -18.32 -15.07 12.00
N THR A 73 -18.58 -14.12 12.90
CA THR A 73 -17.68 -13.71 13.98
C THR A 73 -18.34 -13.98 15.31
N GLN A 74 -17.57 -14.04 16.38
CA GLN A 74 -18.06 -14.37 17.72
C GLN A 74 -19.03 -13.33 18.29
N SER A 75 -19.03 -12.09 17.80
CA SER A 75 -19.88 -10.99 18.27
C SER A 75 -21.03 -10.58 17.34
N GLY A 76 -21.05 -11.02 16.09
CA GLY A 76 -22.22 -11.05 15.18
C GLY A 76 -22.98 -9.76 14.89
N GLY A 77 -22.39 -8.57 14.97
CA GLY A 77 -23.06 -7.30 14.70
C GLY A 77 -22.80 -6.74 13.29
N ASN A 78 -23.76 -5.98 12.74
CA ASN A 78 -23.64 -5.30 11.43
C ASN A 78 -22.47 -4.32 11.39
N ALA A 79 -22.16 -3.67 12.52
CA ALA A 79 -21.05 -2.75 12.66
C ALA A 79 -19.68 -3.42 12.45
N GLU A 80 -19.56 -4.69 12.86
CA GLU A 80 -18.35 -5.49 12.71
C GLU A 80 -18.04 -5.81 11.26
N PHE A 81 -19.06 -6.15 10.46
CA PHE A 81 -18.86 -6.41 9.03
C PHE A 81 -18.30 -5.18 8.28
N ALA A 82 -18.81 -3.99 8.56
CA ALA A 82 -18.33 -2.76 7.95
C ALA A 82 -16.87 -2.48 8.29
N ALA A 83 -16.45 -2.74 9.55
CA ALA A 83 -15.06 -2.60 9.99
C ALA A 83 -14.13 -3.61 9.28
N ILE A 84 -14.57 -4.87 9.17
CA ILE A 84 -13.83 -5.93 8.47
C ILE A 84 -13.64 -5.59 6.99
N LEU A 85 -14.72 -5.16 6.33
CA LEU A 85 -14.67 -4.74 4.94
C LEU A 85 -13.75 -3.54 4.74
N PHE A 86 -13.93 -2.50 5.57
CA PHE A 86 -13.16 -1.26 5.47
C PHE A 86 -11.66 -1.51 5.73
N SER A 87 -11.30 -2.37 6.69
CA SER A 87 -9.91 -2.73 6.95
C SER A 87 -9.22 -3.37 5.74
N GLY A 88 -9.90 -4.29 5.07
CA GLY A 88 -9.40 -4.93 3.85
C GLY A 88 -9.25 -3.95 2.69
N MET A 89 -10.24 -3.07 2.50
CA MET A 89 -10.20 -2.04 1.45
C MET A 89 -9.13 -0.98 1.71
N LEU A 90 -8.84 -0.65 2.97
CA LEU A 90 -7.77 0.25 3.36
C LEU A 90 -6.41 -0.31 2.92
N ILE A 91 -6.11 -1.55 3.26
CA ILE A 91 -4.85 -2.22 2.90
C ILE A 91 -4.71 -2.36 1.39
N HIS A 92 -5.79 -2.79 0.71
CA HIS A 92 -5.83 -2.84 -0.75
C HIS A 92 -5.61 -1.47 -1.37
N GLY A 93 -6.26 -0.42 -0.85
CA GLY A 93 -6.16 0.95 -1.35
C GLY A 93 -4.72 1.48 -1.35
N ILE A 94 -3.93 1.18 -0.32
CA ILE A 94 -2.51 1.54 -0.25
C ILE A 94 -1.74 0.92 -1.42
N LEU A 95 -1.89 -0.39 -1.66
CA LEU A 95 -1.20 -1.06 -2.76
C LEU A 95 -1.71 -0.60 -4.12
N ALA A 96 -3.03 -0.47 -4.29
CA ALA A 96 -3.67 -0.01 -5.53
C ALA A 96 -3.18 1.38 -5.93
N GLU A 97 -3.03 2.27 -4.97
CA GLU A 97 -2.46 3.61 -5.19
C GLU A 97 -1.00 3.52 -5.64
N CYS A 98 -0.20 2.67 -4.99
CA CYS A 98 1.20 2.46 -5.38
C CYS A 98 1.31 1.89 -6.80
N LEU A 99 0.49 0.89 -7.18
CA LEU A 99 0.43 0.30 -8.52
C LEU A 99 0.12 1.38 -9.58
N THR A 100 -0.95 2.13 -9.34
CA THR A 100 -1.46 3.11 -10.31
C THR A 100 -0.48 4.28 -10.48
N GLN A 101 0.03 4.84 -9.38
CA GLN A 101 0.95 5.97 -9.46
C GLN A 101 2.31 5.56 -10.02
N ALA A 102 2.84 4.38 -9.66
CA ALA A 102 4.12 3.90 -10.17
C ALA A 102 4.11 3.77 -11.70
N SER A 103 2.99 3.36 -12.31
CA SER A 103 2.87 3.14 -13.75
C SER A 103 3.07 4.41 -14.60
N THR A 104 2.84 5.59 -14.01
CA THR A 104 3.01 6.87 -14.70
C THR A 104 4.15 7.72 -14.14
N LEU A 105 4.75 7.30 -13.02
CA LEU A 105 5.65 8.08 -12.18
C LEU A 105 6.83 8.72 -12.92
N ILE A 106 7.52 7.95 -13.76
CA ILE A 106 8.68 8.43 -14.50
C ILE A 106 8.23 9.18 -15.77
N VAL A 107 7.23 8.65 -16.47
CA VAL A 107 6.73 9.19 -17.76
C VAL A 107 6.14 10.59 -17.59
N THR A 108 5.44 10.86 -16.47
CA THR A 108 4.88 12.18 -16.18
C THR A 108 5.88 13.19 -15.62
N ASN A 109 7.12 12.73 -15.33
CA ASN A 109 8.16 13.56 -14.73
C ASN A 109 9.48 13.53 -15.52
N PRO A 110 9.46 13.77 -16.85
CA PRO A 110 10.66 13.67 -17.71
C PRO A 110 11.75 14.67 -17.30
N GLN A 111 11.38 15.79 -16.65
CA GLN A 111 12.34 16.77 -16.14
C GLN A 111 13.31 16.21 -15.10
N TYR A 112 12.93 15.17 -14.36
CA TYR A 112 13.84 14.52 -13.40
C TYR A 112 14.80 13.56 -14.11
N VAL A 113 14.38 12.95 -15.22
CA VAL A 113 15.22 12.05 -16.04
C VAL A 113 16.34 12.85 -16.74
N LYS A 114 16.01 14.04 -17.25
CA LYS A 114 16.96 14.91 -17.96
C LYS A 114 17.95 15.63 -17.03
N LYS A 115 17.72 15.61 -15.70
CA LYS A 115 18.66 16.18 -14.72
C LYS A 115 19.73 15.16 -14.35
N VAL A 116 21.00 15.51 -14.59
CA VAL A 116 22.17 14.63 -14.39
C VAL A 116 22.33 14.13 -12.96
N VAL A 117 21.80 14.83 -11.94
CA VAL A 117 22.09 14.57 -10.50
C VAL A 117 20.84 14.17 -9.71
N PHE A 118 19.69 13.93 -10.36
CA PHE A 118 18.49 13.58 -9.61
C PHE A 118 18.42 12.06 -9.30
N PRO A 119 18.19 11.65 -8.03
CA PRO A 119 18.05 10.25 -7.63
C PRO A 119 16.66 9.72 -8.02
N LEU A 120 16.52 9.18 -9.23
CA LEU A 120 15.24 8.66 -9.74
C LEU A 120 14.68 7.53 -8.86
N GLU A 121 15.54 6.74 -8.21
CA GLU A 121 15.18 5.70 -7.24
C GLU A 121 14.44 6.22 -6.00
N ALA A 122 14.52 7.52 -5.75
CA ALA A 122 13.77 8.16 -4.65
C ALA A 122 12.28 8.38 -4.98
N LEU A 123 11.90 8.44 -6.26
CA LEU A 123 10.53 8.73 -6.66
C LEU A 123 9.51 7.69 -6.20
N PRO A 124 9.73 6.37 -6.29
CA PRO A 124 8.80 5.38 -5.75
C PRO A 124 8.58 5.50 -4.24
N TRP A 125 9.58 5.93 -3.46
CA TRP A 125 9.40 6.23 -2.04
C TRP A 125 8.39 7.36 -1.79
N VAL A 126 8.38 8.36 -2.66
CA VAL A 126 7.40 9.47 -2.58
C VAL A 126 5.97 8.92 -2.73
N THR A 127 5.77 8.02 -3.68
CA THR A 127 4.46 7.36 -3.90
C THR A 127 4.05 6.54 -2.69
N VAL A 128 4.96 5.73 -2.14
CA VAL A 128 4.69 4.91 -0.94
C VAL A 128 4.29 5.80 0.23
N ILE A 129 5.06 6.85 0.55
CA ILE A 129 4.75 7.74 1.66
C ILE A 129 3.38 8.42 1.46
N SER A 130 3.06 8.83 0.24
CA SER A 130 1.77 9.46 -0.09
C SER A 130 0.59 8.51 0.13
N ALA A 131 0.72 7.24 -0.30
CA ALA A 131 -0.31 6.21 -0.10
C ALA A 131 -0.46 5.85 1.39
N PHE A 132 0.66 5.73 2.11
CA PHE A 132 0.65 5.46 3.55
C PHE A 132 0.06 6.60 4.37
N PHE A 133 0.27 7.85 3.97
CA PHE A 133 -0.38 9.00 4.61
C PHE A 133 -1.91 8.83 4.60
N GLN A 134 -2.50 8.46 3.46
CA GLN A 134 -3.93 8.17 3.36
C GLN A 134 -4.33 6.93 4.16
N GLY A 135 -3.50 5.88 4.16
CA GLY A 135 -3.71 4.66 4.95
C GLY A 135 -3.76 4.92 6.46
N VAL A 136 -2.85 5.74 6.98
CA VAL A 136 -2.83 6.12 8.42
C VAL A 136 -4.07 6.92 8.81
N ILE A 137 -4.51 7.86 7.96
CA ILE A 137 -5.76 8.61 8.20
C ILE A 137 -6.96 7.65 8.22
N SER A 138 -7.05 6.75 7.25
CA SER A 138 -8.13 5.76 7.18
C SER A 138 -8.11 4.80 8.39
N THR A 139 -6.93 4.41 8.86
CA THR A 139 -6.79 3.61 10.10
C THR A 139 -7.30 4.40 11.31
N GLY A 140 -6.96 5.69 11.43
CA GLY A 140 -7.49 6.55 12.49
C GLY A 140 -9.02 6.62 12.48
N ILE A 141 -9.63 6.74 11.30
CA ILE A 141 -11.10 6.72 11.14
C ILE A 141 -11.68 5.38 11.57
N LEU A 142 -11.04 4.26 11.18
CA LEU A 142 -11.46 2.93 11.61
C LEU A 142 -11.43 2.78 13.14
N LEU A 143 -10.38 3.26 13.80
CA LEU A 143 -10.26 3.22 15.26
C LEU A 143 -11.36 4.05 15.95
N VAL A 144 -11.65 5.24 15.44
CA VAL A 144 -12.76 6.07 15.93
C VAL A 144 -14.10 5.36 15.73
N TYR A 145 -14.31 4.74 14.58
CA TYR A 145 -15.51 3.95 14.31
C TYR A 145 -15.67 2.77 15.30
N LEU A 146 -14.60 2.02 15.59
CA LEU A 146 -14.62 0.94 16.57
C LEU A 146 -14.96 1.45 17.97
N LEU A 147 -14.40 2.58 18.37
CA LEU A 147 -14.69 3.20 19.67
C LEU A 147 -16.16 3.57 19.80
N ILE A 148 -16.78 4.09 18.74
CA ILE A 148 -18.19 4.50 18.74
C ILE A 148 -19.11 3.28 18.68
N SER A 149 -18.78 2.26 17.88
CA SER A 149 -19.66 1.10 17.64
C SER A 149 -19.53 0.01 18.70
N GLN A 150 -18.33 -0.24 19.21
CA GLN A 150 -18.04 -1.31 20.18
C GLN A 150 -17.75 -0.80 21.60
N GLY A 151 -17.56 0.52 21.76
CA GLY A 151 -17.24 1.13 23.06
C GLY A 151 -15.79 0.93 23.52
N SER A 152 -14.98 0.17 22.80
CA SER A 152 -13.59 -0.12 23.17
C SER A 152 -12.72 -0.35 21.93
N ILE A 153 -11.43 -0.08 22.09
CA ILE A 153 -10.40 -0.39 21.09
C ILE A 153 -9.47 -1.43 21.72
N PRO A 154 -9.18 -2.55 21.04
CA PRO A 154 -8.18 -3.50 21.54
C PRO A 154 -6.83 -2.82 21.74
N TRP A 155 -6.13 -3.13 22.84
CA TRP A 155 -4.80 -2.55 23.07
C TRP A 155 -3.78 -2.91 22.00
N THR A 156 -3.96 -4.07 21.35
CA THR A 156 -3.14 -4.53 20.22
C THR A 156 -3.23 -3.62 19.02
N ALA A 157 -4.28 -2.81 18.90
CA ALA A 157 -4.44 -1.85 17.81
C ALA A 157 -3.26 -0.85 17.72
N VAL A 158 -2.52 -0.62 18.82
CA VAL A 158 -1.27 0.18 18.81
C VAL A 158 -0.22 -0.46 17.89
N LEU A 159 -0.30 -1.76 17.65
CA LEU A 159 0.63 -2.51 16.78
C LEU A 159 0.30 -2.42 15.28
N PHE A 160 -0.77 -1.71 14.89
CA PHE A 160 -1.13 -1.54 13.46
C PHE A 160 0.02 -1.06 12.55
N PRO A 161 1.02 -0.29 13.02
CA PRO A 161 2.12 0.11 12.15
C PRO A 161 3.00 -1.05 11.67
N ILE A 162 2.97 -2.21 12.36
CA ILE A 162 3.82 -3.36 12.04
C ILE A 162 3.42 -4.01 10.70
N PRO A 163 2.17 -4.48 10.50
CA PRO A 163 1.75 -5.00 9.20
C PRO A 163 1.84 -3.95 8.10
N LEU A 164 1.59 -2.66 8.40
CA LEU A 164 1.78 -1.58 7.45
C LEU A 164 3.26 -1.40 7.06
N PHE A 165 4.18 -1.50 8.02
CA PHE A 165 5.61 -1.46 7.73
C PHE A 165 6.04 -2.57 6.78
N VAL A 166 5.56 -3.79 7.00
CA VAL A 166 5.82 -4.93 6.11
C VAL A 166 5.23 -4.67 4.71
N LEU A 167 4.01 -4.14 4.63
CA LEU A 167 3.38 -3.74 3.37
C LEU A 167 4.22 -2.70 2.60
N SER A 168 4.93 -1.81 3.30
CA SER A 168 5.75 -0.79 2.64
C SER A 168 6.84 -1.37 1.74
N PHE A 169 7.42 -2.53 2.11
CA PHE A 169 8.41 -3.22 1.28
C PHE A 169 7.77 -3.85 0.04
N VAL A 170 6.55 -4.32 0.11
CA VAL A 170 5.80 -4.78 -1.06
C VAL A 170 5.51 -3.60 -2.00
N CYS A 171 5.03 -2.48 -1.45
CA CYS A 171 4.72 -1.28 -2.21
C CYS A 171 5.95 -0.70 -2.91
N ILE A 172 7.11 -0.66 -2.23
CA ILE A 172 8.33 -0.13 -2.85
C ILE A 172 8.89 -1.09 -3.91
N ALA A 173 8.78 -2.41 -3.69
CA ALA A 173 9.16 -3.42 -4.67
C ALA A 173 8.38 -3.24 -5.98
N VAL A 174 7.06 -3.17 -5.87
CA VAL A 174 6.14 -2.92 -6.98
C VAL A 174 6.41 -1.56 -7.60
N GLY A 175 6.66 -0.54 -6.78
CA GLY A 175 6.97 0.82 -7.21
C GLY A 175 8.18 0.88 -8.15
N TRP A 176 9.31 0.26 -7.77
CA TRP A 176 10.50 0.24 -8.64
C TRP A 176 10.29 -0.60 -9.89
N LEU A 177 9.70 -1.78 -9.78
CA LEU A 177 9.47 -2.67 -10.91
C LEU A 177 8.60 -2.02 -11.98
N ILE A 178 7.44 -1.50 -11.55
CA ILE A 178 6.45 -0.91 -12.46
C ILE A 178 6.95 0.40 -13.03
N ALA A 179 7.51 1.31 -12.21
CA ALA A 179 8.01 2.59 -12.70
C ALA A 179 9.12 2.42 -13.76
N ALA A 180 10.00 1.42 -13.58
CA ALA A 180 11.05 1.13 -14.54
C ALA A 180 10.51 0.55 -15.85
N THR A 181 9.56 -0.38 -15.76
CA THR A 181 9.03 -1.11 -16.91
C THR A 181 8.06 -0.25 -17.74
N ALA A 182 7.29 0.62 -17.07
CA ALA A 182 6.32 1.51 -17.70
C ALA A 182 6.96 2.56 -18.63
N VAL A 183 8.25 2.87 -18.45
CA VAL A 183 8.97 3.75 -19.39
C VAL A 183 9.04 3.13 -20.78
N TYR A 184 9.22 1.81 -20.86
CA TYR A 184 9.37 1.07 -22.11
C TYR A 184 8.05 0.52 -22.65
N LEU A 185 7.11 0.16 -21.73
CA LEU A 185 5.83 -0.46 -22.06
C LEU A 185 4.68 0.43 -21.55
N LYS A 186 4.15 1.27 -22.43
CA LYS A 186 3.10 2.26 -22.10
C LYS A 186 1.78 1.60 -21.63
N ASP A 187 1.52 0.38 -22.07
CA ASP A 187 0.30 -0.37 -21.72
C ASP A 187 0.25 -0.80 -20.25
N ILE A 188 1.37 -0.77 -19.54
CA ILE A 188 1.43 -1.08 -18.11
C ILE A 188 0.49 -0.20 -17.30
N ALA A 189 0.35 1.08 -17.65
CA ALA A 189 -0.56 1.98 -16.95
C ALA A 189 -2.01 1.47 -17.00
N GLN A 190 -2.45 0.95 -18.14
CA GLN A 190 -3.78 0.35 -18.29
C GLN A 190 -3.91 -0.98 -17.54
N MET A 191 -2.85 -1.80 -17.56
CA MET A 191 -2.84 -3.10 -16.88
C MET A 191 -2.90 -2.98 -15.36
N MET A 192 -2.37 -1.90 -14.76
CA MET A 192 -2.35 -1.74 -13.30
C MET A 192 -3.73 -1.58 -12.70
N GLY A 193 -4.67 -0.95 -13.39
CA GLY A 193 -6.07 -0.89 -12.97
C GLY A 193 -6.72 -2.28 -12.95
N LEU A 194 -6.51 -3.07 -13.99
CA LEU A 194 -6.99 -4.44 -14.06
C LEU A 194 -6.35 -5.32 -12.98
N LEU A 195 -5.02 -5.24 -12.83
CA LEU A 195 -4.29 -5.99 -11.80
C LEU A 195 -4.80 -5.65 -10.39
N SER A 196 -5.02 -4.36 -10.10
CA SER A 196 -5.60 -3.92 -8.83
C SER A 196 -6.98 -4.55 -8.59
N THR A 197 -7.83 -4.59 -9.62
CA THR A 197 -9.16 -5.23 -9.52
C THR A 197 -9.05 -6.74 -9.26
N VAL A 198 -8.14 -7.43 -9.95
CA VAL A 198 -7.90 -8.86 -9.72
C VAL A 198 -7.41 -9.09 -8.28
N LEU A 199 -6.43 -8.32 -7.80
CA LEU A 199 -5.93 -8.42 -6.43
C LEU A 199 -7.02 -8.16 -5.39
N PHE A 200 -7.96 -7.24 -5.67
CA PHE A 200 -9.09 -6.96 -4.80
C PHE A 200 -10.00 -8.18 -4.64
N PHE A 201 -10.42 -8.79 -5.74
CA PHE A 201 -11.31 -9.96 -5.69
C PHE A 201 -10.62 -11.24 -5.24
N MET A 202 -9.31 -11.36 -5.44
CA MET A 202 -8.51 -12.48 -4.95
C MET A 202 -8.02 -12.31 -3.51
N ALA A 203 -8.39 -11.23 -2.83
CA ALA A 203 -8.10 -11.04 -1.41
C ALA A 203 -9.34 -11.31 -0.56
N PRO A 204 -9.20 -11.74 0.70
CA PRO A 204 -10.33 -11.97 1.61
C PRO A 204 -10.91 -10.65 2.13
N ILE A 205 -11.31 -9.75 1.20
CA ILE A 205 -11.87 -8.44 1.51
C ILE A 205 -13.38 -8.55 1.69
N LEU A 206 -14.07 -9.12 0.68
CA LEU A 206 -15.53 -9.21 0.62
C LEU A 206 -16.08 -10.50 1.22
N TYR A 207 -15.26 -11.51 1.42
CA TYR A 207 -15.63 -12.83 1.91
C TYR A 207 -14.55 -13.41 2.82
N PRO A 208 -14.90 -14.21 3.84
CA PRO A 208 -13.93 -14.90 4.65
C PRO A 208 -13.31 -16.07 3.88
N LYS A 209 -12.04 -16.39 4.16
CA LYS A 209 -11.36 -17.52 3.53
C LYS A 209 -12.08 -18.86 3.73
N SER A 210 -12.85 -18.99 4.83
CA SER A 210 -13.61 -20.21 5.17
C SER A 210 -14.75 -20.52 4.20
N VAL A 211 -15.21 -19.54 3.40
CA VAL A 211 -16.24 -19.75 2.36
C VAL A 211 -15.68 -20.49 1.15
N LEU A 212 -14.36 -20.39 0.93
CA LEU A 212 -13.74 -21.06 -0.20
C LEU A 212 -13.47 -22.55 0.13
N PRO A 213 -13.65 -23.45 -0.87
CA PRO A 213 -13.17 -24.82 -0.76
C PRO A 213 -11.69 -24.86 -0.38
N VAL A 214 -11.29 -25.85 0.45
CA VAL A 214 -9.93 -25.95 0.99
C VAL A 214 -8.87 -25.92 -0.11
N GLU A 215 -9.17 -26.50 -1.27
CA GLU A 215 -8.30 -26.55 -2.45
C GLU A 215 -7.94 -25.14 -2.98
N PHE A 216 -8.85 -24.17 -2.88
CA PHE A 216 -8.65 -22.80 -3.37
C PHE A 216 -8.11 -21.85 -2.31
N GLN A 217 -8.13 -22.22 -1.03
CA GLN A 217 -7.62 -21.37 0.05
C GLN A 217 -6.14 -21.05 -0.12
N HIS A 218 -5.34 -21.99 -0.64
CA HIS A 218 -3.92 -21.77 -0.90
C HIS A 218 -3.66 -20.71 -1.97
N LEU A 219 -4.57 -20.56 -2.96
CA LEU A 219 -4.45 -19.56 -4.01
C LEU A 219 -4.57 -18.12 -3.46
N LEU A 220 -5.31 -17.92 -2.37
CA LEU A 220 -5.41 -16.61 -1.73
C LEU A 220 -4.04 -16.11 -1.25
N TYR A 221 -3.17 -17.01 -0.81
CA TYR A 221 -1.83 -16.64 -0.32
C TYR A 221 -0.83 -16.29 -1.44
N LEU A 222 -1.18 -16.51 -2.71
CA LEU A 222 -0.44 -15.94 -3.84
C LEU A 222 -0.65 -14.42 -3.94
N ASN A 223 -1.77 -13.93 -3.39
CA ASN A 223 -2.02 -12.50 -3.32
C ASN A 223 -1.20 -11.87 -2.17
N PRO A 224 -0.34 -10.89 -2.46
CA PRO A 224 0.48 -10.25 -1.43
C PRO A 224 -0.33 -9.48 -0.37
N LEU A 225 -1.63 -9.26 -0.60
CA LEU A 225 -2.48 -8.57 0.36
C LEU A 225 -3.09 -9.49 1.40
N THR A 226 -3.32 -10.77 1.08
CA THR A 226 -4.09 -11.69 1.92
C THR A 226 -3.53 -11.77 3.35
N TYR A 227 -2.25 -12.04 3.46
CA TYR A 227 -1.58 -12.17 4.76
C TYR A 227 -1.59 -10.85 5.55
N ILE A 228 -1.28 -9.74 4.89
CA ILE A 228 -1.25 -8.42 5.55
C ILE A 228 -2.64 -7.97 6.01
N ILE A 229 -3.69 -8.27 5.24
CA ILE A 229 -5.07 -7.97 5.65
C ILE A 229 -5.45 -8.76 6.90
N GLU A 230 -5.11 -10.06 6.95
CA GLU A 230 -5.39 -10.91 8.11
C GLU A 230 -4.63 -10.41 9.36
N GLU A 231 -3.34 -10.11 9.24
CA GLU A 231 -2.53 -9.57 10.33
C GLU A 231 -3.01 -8.19 10.81
N PHE A 232 -3.39 -7.32 9.87
CA PHE A 232 -3.95 -6.02 10.24
C PHE A 232 -5.27 -6.16 11.01
N ARG A 233 -6.14 -7.09 10.57
CA ARG A 233 -7.39 -7.39 11.29
C ARG A 233 -7.13 -8.01 12.65
N ALA A 234 -6.19 -8.93 12.76
CA ALA A 234 -5.80 -9.57 14.02
C ALA A 234 -5.48 -8.52 15.09
N VAL A 235 -4.62 -7.55 14.76
CA VAL A 235 -4.20 -6.54 15.72
C VAL A 235 -5.23 -5.43 15.94
N VAL A 236 -6.00 -5.03 14.91
CA VAL A 236 -6.89 -3.86 15.00
C VAL A 236 -8.31 -4.23 15.43
N LEU A 237 -8.84 -5.38 14.96
CA LEU A 237 -10.23 -5.75 15.17
C LEU A 237 -10.39 -6.84 16.24
N TRP A 238 -9.50 -7.84 16.25
CA TRP A 238 -9.69 -9.04 17.09
C TRP A 238 -8.90 -9.03 18.38
N GLY A 239 -7.98 -8.08 18.57
CA GLY A 239 -7.21 -7.98 19.79
C GLY A 239 -6.12 -9.04 19.92
N GLU A 240 -5.73 -9.66 18.82
CA GLU A 240 -4.71 -10.70 18.77
C GLU A 240 -3.32 -10.08 18.55
N LEU A 241 -2.29 -10.78 19.04
CA LEU A 241 -0.91 -10.40 18.78
C LEU A 241 -0.52 -10.77 17.34
N PRO A 242 0.38 -10.00 16.70
CA PRO A 242 0.86 -10.34 15.37
C PRO A 242 1.58 -11.69 15.35
N ASP A 243 1.45 -12.43 14.27
CA ASP A 243 2.31 -13.58 14.01
C ASP A 243 3.71 -13.11 13.63
N TRP A 244 4.59 -12.98 14.63
CA TRP A 244 5.95 -12.49 14.45
C TRP A 244 6.77 -13.32 13.48
N ASN A 245 6.59 -14.65 13.48
CA ASN A 245 7.33 -15.56 12.61
C ASN A 245 6.87 -15.42 11.16
N GLY A 246 5.57 -15.41 10.94
CA GLY A 246 4.99 -15.23 9.62
C GLY A 246 5.31 -13.85 9.04
N LEU A 247 5.16 -12.77 9.83
CA LEU A 247 5.53 -11.41 9.42
C LEU A 247 7.03 -11.30 9.10
N GLY A 248 7.90 -11.96 9.90
CA GLY A 248 9.33 -11.99 9.64
C GLY A 248 9.66 -12.67 8.32
N LEU A 249 9.08 -13.84 8.04
CA LEU A 249 9.27 -14.56 6.79
C LEU A 249 8.73 -13.78 5.59
N TYR A 250 7.54 -13.19 5.75
CA TYR A 250 6.93 -12.36 4.72
C TYR A 250 7.78 -11.11 4.41
N LEU A 251 8.32 -10.46 5.44
CA LEU A 251 9.22 -9.31 5.29
C LEU A 251 10.50 -9.69 4.53
N LEU A 252 11.09 -10.84 4.84
CA LEU A 252 12.28 -11.33 4.12
C LEU A 252 11.98 -11.55 2.63
N GLY A 253 10.83 -12.14 2.30
CA GLY A 253 10.37 -12.30 0.92
C GLY A 253 10.15 -10.93 0.24
N ALA A 254 9.50 -9.99 0.92
CA ALA A 254 9.26 -8.64 0.40
C ALA A 254 10.58 -7.87 0.16
N ILE A 255 11.55 -7.98 1.05
CA ILE A 255 12.89 -7.38 0.90
C ILE A 255 13.61 -7.99 -0.31
N LEU A 256 13.55 -9.31 -0.50
CA LEU A 256 14.15 -9.98 -1.65
C LEU A 256 13.56 -9.47 -2.97
N ILE A 257 12.23 -9.38 -3.06
CA ILE A 257 11.54 -8.86 -4.24
C ILE A 257 11.90 -7.39 -4.46
N ALA A 258 11.94 -6.59 -3.40
CA ALA A 258 12.32 -5.18 -3.47
C ALA A 258 13.76 -5.00 -3.97
N TRP A 259 14.67 -5.85 -3.55
CA TRP A 259 16.05 -5.85 -4.03
C TRP A 259 16.14 -6.18 -5.53
N LEU A 260 15.44 -7.23 -5.97
CA LEU A 260 15.38 -7.59 -7.39
C LEU A 260 14.77 -6.47 -8.24
N SER A 261 13.70 -5.85 -7.74
CA SER A 261 13.02 -4.72 -8.39
C SER A 261 13.92 -3.48 -8.49
N LEU A 262 14.68 -3.19 -7.43
CA LEU A 262 15.66 -2.10 -7.43
C LEU A 262 16.81 -2.38 -8.40
N ALA A 263 17.32 -3.63 -8.45
CA ALA A 263 18.35 -4.03 -9.40
C ALA A 263 17.85 -3.87 -10.85
N TRP A 264 16.61 -4.27 -11.12
CA TRP A 264 15.96 -4.03 -12.42
C TRP A 264 15.86 -2.54 -12.75
N PHE A 265 15.38 -1.73 -11.81
CA PHE A 265 15.28 -0.28 -11.96
C PHE A 265 16.65 0.35 -12.28
N GLN A 266 17.69 -0.02 -11.55
CA GLN A 266 19.05 0.51 -11.76
C GLN A 266 19.65 0.09 -13.11
N LYS A 267 19.31 -1.12 -13.59
CA LYS A 267 19.74 -1.62 -14.90
C LYS A 267 19.08 -0.85 -16.06
N THR A 268 17.77 -0.64 -15.94
CA THR A 268 16.95 -0.04 -17.01
C THR A 268 17.02 1.48 -17.04
N ARG A 269 17.29 2.14 -15.90
CA ARG A 269 17.30 3.61 -15.81
C ARG A 269 18.27 4.30 -16.79
N LYS A 270 19.31 3.59 -17.24
CA LYS A 270 20.30 4.13 -18.19
C LYS A 270 19.68 4.49 -19.54
N GLY A 271 18.64 3.77 -19.96
CA GLY A 271 17.94 4.01 -21.20
C GLY A 271 16.71 4.95 -21.09
N PHE A 272 16.37 5.45 -19.89
CA PHE A 272 15.17 6.29 -19.74
C PHE A 272 15.24 7.59 -20.55
N ALA A 273 16.43 8.19 -20.63
CA ALA A 273 16.63 9.43 -21.36
C ALA A 273 16.49 9.27 -22.89
N ASP A 274 16.69 8.06 -23.39
CA ASP A 274 16.60 7.77 -24.83
C ASP A 274 15.15 7.52 -25.28
N VAL A 275 14.27 7.19 -24.32
CA VAL A 275 12.86 6.84 -24.58
C VAL A 275 11.91 8.01 -24.27
N LEU A 276 12.30 8.93 -23.36
CA LEU A 276 11.51 10.09 -22.89
C LEU A 276 12.04 11.42 -23.41
#